data_aa5aad834e616d3083a69f946cc45726
#
_entry.id   aa5aad834e616d3083a69f946cc45726
#
_cell.length_a   1.000
_cell.length_b   1.000
_cell.length_c   1.000
_cell.angle_alpha   90.00
_cell.angle_beta   90.00
_cell.angle_gamma   90.00
#
_symmetry.space_group_name_H-M   'P 1'
#
loop_
_entity.id
_entity.type
_entity.pdbx_description
1 polymer ?
#
loop_
_entity_poly.entity_id
_entity_poly.type
_entity_poly.pdbx_seq_one_letter_code
_entity_poly.pdbx_strand_id
1 'polypeptide(L)'
;MRTTTKTKTALGLLTGAILAIAALPARAQDYGNQGYYPDSGEDQIQQTVARISYVDGDDASYSRGDAPDTWEAAVVNVPVTLGDRVYTGDRSRMELQVHGGTFVRMAPQTDLTALNLTDDVKQLSLAAGTASFRVRRLRNDEVFEVDTPNVAVTFDTPGNYRVDVDENGYSHVVVRSGHVTVSAAGGEIPISSGNEISIQGFDNPSYDVVGLGRIDSWDRWVSLRDSRFRRVRSYQYVNADVVGVEDLDQYGQWQDVPQYGRCWSPSSVQAGWMPYRDGQWIWQDPWGWTWVGAEPWGWAPYHYGRWVTYSSRWYWVPAGPRVAVSYSPALVAFVGGGPGWSASITIGGGGGYVGWFPLAPRDPFLPWWGSRRDRERQVNITNVTYVNRNYVTVVN
;
A
#
# COMPACT_ATOMS: atom_id res chain seq x y z
N MET A 1 38.30 -92.55 -23.92
CA MET A 1 37.78 -91.37 -24.60
C MET A 1 36.75 -90.68 -23.70
N ARG A 2 37.13 -89.63 -23.00
CA ARG A 2 36.25 -88.89 -22.08
C ARG A 2 36.18 -87.41 -22.54
N THR A 3 35.00 -87.04 -22.96
CA THR A 3 34.64 -85.70 -23.38
C THR A 3 34.16 -84.90 -22.15
N THR A 4 34.87 -83.87 -21.80
CA THR A 4 34.50 -83.00 -20.74
C THR A 4 33.78 -81.78 -21.30
N THR A 5 32.53 -81.61 -20.92
CA THR A 5 31.71 -80.42 -21.24
C THR A 5 31.98 -79.30 -20.22
N LYS A 6 32.40 -78.17 -20.69
CA LYS A 6 32.56 -76.97 -19.88
C LYS A 6 31.27 -76.15 -19.90
N THR A 7 30.65 -75.99 -18.74
CA THR A 7 29.50 -75.08 -18.52
C THR A 7 30.02 -73.64 -18.29
N LYS A 8 29.59 -72.73 -19.13
CA LYS A 8 29.83 -71.27 -18.93
C LYS A 8 28.68 -70.66 -18.14
N THR A 9 28.98 -70.16 -16.92
CA THR A 9 28.08 -69.38 -16.09
C THR A 9 28.12 -67.97 -16.58
N ALA A 10 27.01 -67.43 -17.08
CA ALA A 10 26.87 -66.00 -17.42
C ALA A 10 26.41 -65.21 -16.18
N LEU A 11 27.26 -64.31 -15.74
CA LEU A 11 26.97 -63.36 -14.65
C LEU A 11 26.24 -62.16 -15.25
N GLY A 12 24.93 -62.06 -15.01
CA GLY A 12 24.12 -60.91 -15.41
C GLY A 12 24.36 -59.72 -14.49
N LEU A 13 24.93 -58.65 -15.02
CA LEU A 13 25.00 -57.33 -14.35
C LEU A 13 23.61 -56.68 -14.46
N LEU A 14 22.89 -56.57 -13.34
CA LEU A 14 21.74 -55.66 -13.19
C LEU A 14 22.27 -54.25 -12.99
N THR A 15 22.25 -53.44 -14.05
CA THR A 15 22.41 -51.98 -13.96
C THR A 15 21.10 -51.38 -13.46
N GLY A 16 21.05 -51.04 -12.17
CA GLY A 16 19.97 -50.25 -11.57
C GLY A 16 20.02 -48.82 -12.10
N ALA A 17 19.07 -48.46 -12.94
CA ALA A 17 18.83 -47.07 -13.33
C ALA A 17 18.26 -46.32 -12.13
N ILE A 18 19.09 -45.52 -11.47
CA ILE A 18 18.61 -44.51 -10.50
C ILE A 18 17.93 -43.43 -11.31
N LEU A 19 16.60 -43.42 -11.32
CA LEU A 19 15.81 -42.26 -11.76
C LEU A 19 16.04 -41.12 -10.77
N ALA A 20 16.93 -40.21 -11.11
CA ALA A 20 17.02 -38.92 -10.46
C ALA A 20 15.73 -38.14 -10.82
N ILE A 21 14.75 -38.13 -9.93
CA ILE A 21 13.62 -37.23 -10.00
C ILE A 21 14.21 -35.84 -9.73
N ALA A 22 14.54 -35.11 -10.80
CA ALA A 22 14.84 -33.70 -10.72
C ALA A 22 13.57 -33.02 -10.18
N ALA A 23 13.61 -32.59 -8.93
CA ALA A 23 12.61 -31.71 -8.39
C ALA A 23 12.65 -30.43 -9.23
N LEU A 24 11.75 -30.29 -10.18
CA LEU A 24 11.50 -29.04 -10.87
C LEU A 24 11.18 -28.01 -9.78
N PRO A 25 11.83 -26.84 -9.78
CA PRO A 25 11.44 -25.79 -8.87
C PRO A 25 9.94 -25.54 -9.09
N ALA A 26 9.15 -25.63 -8.02
CA ALA A 26 7.75 -25.27 -8.06
C ALA A 26 7.69 -23.85 -8.64
N ARG A 27 7.27 -23.75 -9.90
CA ARG A 27 6.93 -22.44 -10.47
C ARG A 27 5.91 -21.84 -9.51
N ALA A 28 6.24 -20.72 -8.92
CA ALA A 28 5.27 -19.88 -8.27
C ALA A 28 4.14 -19.73 -9.30
N GLN A 29 3.05 -20.47 -9.08
CA GLN A 29 1.87 -20.29 -9.90
C GLN A 29 1.46 -18.86 -9.63
N ASP A 30 1.35 -18.11 -10.69
CA ASP A 30 0.81 -16.77 -10.70
C ASP A 30 -0.65 -16.87 -10.20
N TYR A 31 -0.83 -16.79 -8.88
CA TYR A 31 -2.13 -16.63 -8.23
C TYR A 31 -2.56 -15.17 -8.39
N GLY A 32 -2.18 -14.60 -9.55
CA GLY A 32 -2.65 -13.30 -9.96
C GLY A 32 -4.11 -13.20 -9.62
N ASN A 33 -4.45 -12.09 -9.08
CA ASN A 33 -5.77 -11.66 -8.70
C ASN A 33 -6.78 -11.93 -9.85
N GLN A 34 -7.12 -13.19 -10.11
CA GLN A 34 -8.21 -13.62 -11.00
C GLN A 34 -9.55 -13.53 -10.26
N GLY A 35 -9.62 -12.65 -9.25
CA GLY A 35 -10.88 -12.09 -8.82
C GLY A 35 -11.28 -11.06 -9.87
N TYR A 36 -12.52 -11.09 -10.28
CA TYR A 36 -13.17 -10.12 -11.14
C TYR A 36 -12.58 -8.70 -10.95
N TYR A 37 -11.76 -8.27 -11.93
CA TYR A 37 -11.55 -6.85 -12.18
C TYR A 37 -12.68 -6.42 -13.10
N PRO A 38 -13.40 -5.35 -12.80
CA PRO A 38 -14.30 -4.77 -13.78
C PRO A 38 -13.49 -4.56 -15.06
N ASP A 39 -14.05 -5.04 -16.17
CA ASP A 39 -13.53 -4.77 -17.50
C ASP A 39 -13.32 -3.26 -17.62
N SER A 40 -12.24 -2.82 -18.23
CA SER A 40 -11.73 -1.45 -18.30
C SER A 40 -12.66 -0.47 -19.05
N GLY A 41 -13.94 -0.47 -18.71
CA GLY A 41 -14.95 0.50 -19.11
C GLY A 41 -15.02 1.65 -18.10
N GLU A 42 -15.37 2.79 -18.53
CA GLU A 42 -15.44 4.16 -17.99
C GLU A 42 -15.72 4.38 -16.46
N ASP A 43 -15.89 3.32 -15.67
CA ASP A 43 -16.29 3.35 -14.26
C ASP A 43 -15.16 2.94 -13.27
N GLN A 44 -13.89 2.83 -13.72
CA GLN A 44 -12.79 2.55 -12.79
C GLN A 44 -12.50 3.77 -11.93
N ILE A 45 -12.41 3.57 -10.63
CA ILE A 45 -11.89 4.58 -9.71
C ILE A 45 -10.43 4.84 -10.09
N GLN A 46 -10.16 5.97 -10.71
CA GLN A 46 -8.81 6.41 -11.08
C GLN A 46 -8.04 6.98 -9.90
N GLN A 47 -8.67 7.11 -8.75
CA GLN A 47 -8.04 7.64 -7.55
C GLN A 47 -7.14 6.57 -6.91
N THR A 48 -5.98 7.01 -6.43
CA THR A 48 -5.09 6.22 -5.59
C THR A 48 -5.26 6.61 -4.13
N VAL A 49 -4.76 5.79 -3.24
CA VAL A 49 -4.87 5.98 -1.80
C VAL A 49 -3.47 6.09 -1.22
N ALA A 50 -3.20 7.17 -0.51
CA ALA A 50 -2.08 7.23 0.41
C ALA A 50 -2.51 6.66 1.76
N ARG A 51 -1.56 6.32 2.62
CA ARG A 51 -1.84 5.93 4.00
C ARG A 51 -1.01 6.73 4.97
N ILE A 52 -1.50 6.90 6.19
CA ILE A 52 -0.67 7.29 7.32
C ILE A 52 0.18 6.07 7.71
N SER A 53 1.49 6.13 7.47
CA SER A 53 2.40 5.00 7.71
C SER A 53 3.16 5.10 9.04
N TYR A 54 3.17 6.28 9.65
CA TYR A 54 3.81 6.53 10.94
C TYR A 54 3.24 7.79 11.60
N VAL A 55 3.05 7.71 12.89
CA VAL A 55 2.70 8.84 13.76
C VAL A 55 3.59 8.79 14.99
N ASP A 56 4.14 9.92 15.38
CA ASP A 56 4.90 10.15 16.61
C ASP A 56 4.34 11.38 17.30
N GLY A 57 4.02 11.27 18.58
CA GLY A 57 3.30 12.29 19.34
C GLY A 57 1.80 12.03 19.43
N ASP A 58 1.09 12.93 20.08
CA ASP A 58 -0.33 12.79 20.45
C ASP A 58 -1.24 13.91 19.91
N ASP A 59 -0.68 14.85 19.13
CA ASP A 59 -1.37 16.00 18.56
C ASP A 59 -1.36 16.01 17.02
N ALA A 60 -1.25 14.84 16.41
CA ALA A 60 -1.44 14.65 14.99
C ALA A 60 -2.90 14.32 14.67
N SER A 61 -3.45 14.92 13.62
CA SER A 61 -4.85 14.76 13.25
C SER A 61 -5.04 14.73 11.74
N TYR A 62 -6.22 14.27 11.33
CA TYR A 62 -6.67 14.33 9.93
C TYR A 62 -8.12 14.78 9.86
N SER A 63 -8.50 15.31 8.70
CA SER A 63 -9.87 15.71 8.36
C SER A 63 -10.21 15.19 6.97
N ARG A 64 -11.44 14.74 6.78
CA ARG A 64 -11.93 14.22 5.51
C ARG A 64 -12.31 15.34 4.56
N GLY A 65 -12.10 15.14 3.27
CA GLY A 65 -12.49 16.13 2.25
C GLY A 65 -13.99 16.42 2.21
N ASP A 66 -14.83 15.44 2.56
CA ASP A 66 -16.30 15.58 2.67
C ASP A 66 -16.77 16.13 4.03
N ALA A 67 -15.89 16.21 5.04
CA ALA A 67 -16.15 16.74 6.36
C ALA A 67 -14.98 17.60 6.88
N PRO A 68 -14.60 18.69 6.18
CA PRO A 68 -13.33 19.40 6.40
C PRO A 68 -13.21 20.08 7.78
N ASP A 69 -14.33 20.30 8.46
CA ASP A 69 -14.36 20.91 9.80
C ASP A 69 -14.29 19.88 10.94
N THR A 70 -14.25 18.58 10.59
CA THR A 70 -14.20 17.49 11.56
C THR A 70 -12.80 16.90 11.60
N TRP A 71 -12.12 17.08 12.74
CA TRP A 71 -10.77 16.55 12.95
C TRP A 71 -10.79 15.32 13.85
N GLU A 72 -10.09 14.29 13.39
CA GLU A 72 -9.90 13.05 14.12
C GLU A 72 -8.42 12.82 14.42
N ALA A 73 -8.12 12.08 15.49
CA ALA A 73 -6.73 11.73 15.80
C ALA A 73 -6.13 10.84 14.69
N ALA A 74 -4.96 11.22 14.22
CA ALA A 74 -4.26 10.45 13.20
C ALA A 74 -3.72 9.14 13.79
N VAL A 75 -4.04 8.02 13.16
CA VAL A 75 -3.52 6.70 13.50
C VAL A 75 -2.95 6.01 12.27
N VAL A 76 -2.03 5.07 12.49
CA VAL A 76 -1.42 4.29 11.40
C VAL A 76 -2.49 3.49 10.66
N ASN A 77 -2.32 3.35 9.36
CA ASN A 77 -3.21 2.68 8.41
C ASN A 77 -4.52 3.44 8.08
N VAL A 78 -4.68 4.67 8.54
CA VAL A 78 -5.76 5.52 8.02
C VAL A 78 -5.46 5.85 6.55
N PRO A 79 -6.40 5.59 5.63
CA PRO A 79 -6.28 6.03 4.24
C PRO A 79 -6.38 7.55 4.13
N VAL A 80 -5.63 8.11 3.20
CA VAL A 80 -5.68 9.53 2.81
C VAL A 80 -5.99 9.59 1.32
N THR A 81 -7.03 10.33 0.97
CA THR A 81 -7.57 10.42 -0.39
C THR A 81 -7.76 11.88 -0.79
N LEU A 82 -8.30 12.08 -1.99
CA LEU A 82 -8.62 13.40 -2.53
C LEU A 82 -9.42 14.25 -1.53
N GLY A 83 -8.94 15.46 -1.26
CA GLY A 83 -9.54 16.43 -0.37
C GLY A 83 -9.20 16.24 1.11
N ASP A 84 -8.66 15.08 1.50
CA ASP A 84 -8.27 14.84 2.90
C ASP A 84 -7.10 15.75 3.30
N ARG A 85 -7.15 16.23 4.54
CA ARG A 85 -6.15 17.11 5.14
C ARG A 85 -5.53 16.43 6.35
N VAL A 86 -4.22 16.55 6.50
CA VAL A 86 -3.47 16.01 7.63
C VAL A 86 -2.66 17.11 8.29
N TYR A 87 -2.60 17.07 9.61
CA TYR A 87 -1.93 18.10 10.41
C TYR A 87 -1.09 17.46 11.52
N THR A 88 0.09 18.03 11.77
CA THR A 88 0.95 17.71 12.90
C THR A 88 1.03 18.89 13.82
N GLY A 89 0.69 18.72 15.10
CA GLY A 89 0.88 19.73 16.13
C GLY A 89 2.34 19.91 16.54
N ASP A 90 2.57 20.63 17.62
CA ASP A 90 3.91 21.06 18.07
C ASP A 90 4.85 19.90 18.41
N ARG A 91 4.29 18.76 18.83
CA ARG A 91 5.03 17.61 19.34
C ARG A 91 4.95 16.37 18.46
N SER A 92 4.24 16.48 17.34
CA SER A 92 4.00 15.33 16.47
C SER A 92 4.79 15.40 15.18
N ARG A 93 5.01 14.20 14.63
CA ARG A 93 5.52 13.95 13.29
C ARG A 93 4.66 12.89 12.62
N MET A 94 4.52 13.00 11.32
CA MET A 94 3.74 12.05 10.55
C MET A 94 4.49 11.63 9.29
N GLU A 95 4.26 10.40 8.86
CA GLU A 95 4.70 9.93 7.54
C GLU A 95 3.50 9.40 6.78
N LEU A 96 3.33 9.90 5.56
CA LEU A 96 2.43 9.33 4.58
C LEU A 96 3.23 8.46 3.61
N GLN A 97 2.64 7.36 3.22
CA GLN A 97 3.14 6.55 2.11
C GLN A 97 2.16 6.64 0.95
N VAL A 98 2.65 7.12 -0.18
CA VAL A 98 1.89 7.29 -1.41
C VAL A 98 2.26 6.17 -2.39
N HIS A 99 1.34 5.83 -3.28
CA HIS A 99 1.60 4.87 -4.36
C HIS A 99 2.92 5.18 -5.10
N GLY A 100 3.57 4.16 -5.65
CA GLY A 100 4.87 4.31 -6.32
C GLY A 100 6.08 4.34 -5.38
N GLY A 101 5.88 4.07 -4.08
CA GLY A 101 6.95 4.03 -3.08
C GLY A 101 7.44 5.41 -2.66
N THR A 102 6.59 6.41 -2.73
CA THR A 102 6.87 7.76 -2.24
C THR A 102 6.51 7.89 -0.78
N PHE A 103 7.38 8.54 -0.02
CA PHE A 103 7.15 8.89 1.38
C PHE A 103 7.14 10.40 1.55
N VAL A 104 6.09 10.91 2.19
CA VAL A 104 5.96 12.31 2.59
C VAL A 104 6.07 12.37 4.12
N ARG A 105 7.03 13.10 4.63
CA ARG A 105 7.28 13.22 6.07
C ARG A 105 7.03 14.63 6.51
N MET A 106 6.19 14.77 7.50
CA MET A 106 5.74 16.02 8.07
C MET A 106 6.42 16.26 9.42
N ALA A 107 7.10 17.40 9.54
CA ALA A 107 7.65 17.90 10.80
C ALA A 107 6.53 18.43 11.70
N PRO A 108 6.80 18.82 12.96
CA PRO A 108 5.83 19.55 13.76
C PRO A 108 5.27 20.80 13.07
N GLN A 109 4.03 21.15 13.39
CA GLN A 109 3.31 22.34 12.87
C GLN A 109 3.19 22.34 11.34
N THR A 110 2.96 21.17 10.74
CA THR A 110 2.84 21.02 9.29
C THR A 110 1.40 20.71 8.90
N ASP A 111 0.91 21.39 7.88
CA ASP A 111 -0.43 21.29 7.33
C ASP A 111 -0.37 20.91 5.86
N LEU A 112 -0.91 19.75 5.53
CA LEU A 112 -0.86 19.16 4.19
C LEU A 112 -2.24 18.68 3.75
N THR A 113 -2.63 19.03 2.53
CA THR A 113 -3.89 18.59 1.90
C THR A 113 -3.58 17.78 0.63
N ALA A 114 -4.30 16.70 0.42
CA ALA A 114 -4.26 15.93 -0.82
C ALA A 114 -5.22 16.56 -1.86
N LEU A 115 -4.69 17.33 -2.80
CA LEU A 115 -5.48 18.01 -3.82
C LEU A 115 -5.85 17.09 -4.98
N ASN A 116 -4.96 16.17 -5.35
CA ASN A 116 -5.21 15.16 -6.35
C ASN A 116 -4.33 13.93 -6.07
N LEU A 117 -4.94 12.75 -6.08
CA LEU A 117 -4.26 11.47 -5.95
C LEU A 117 -4.83 10.50 -6.98
N THR A 118 -4.21 10.45 -8.15
CA THR A 118 -4.50 9.47 -9.20
C THR A 118 -3.22 8.72 -9.58
N ASP A 119 -3.33 7.77 -10.49
CA ASP A 119 -2.14 7.07 -10.99
C ASP A 119 -1.18 8.03 -11.72
N ASP A 120 -1.72 9.04 -12.41
CA ASP A 120 -0.94 9.94 -13.26
C ASP A 120 -0.64 11.29 -12.58
N VAL A 121 -1.42 11.69 -11.57
CA VAL A 121 -1.25 12.99 -10.90
C VAL A 121 -1.25 12.81 -9.40
N LYS A 122 -0.21 13.29 -8.76
CA LYS A 122 -0.10 13.46 -7.31
C LYS A 122 0.11 14.93 -7.02
N GLN A 123 -0.91 15.58 -6.50
CA GLN A 123 -0.86 17.00 -6.16
C GLN A 123 -1.22 17.18 -4.68
N LEU A 124 -0.30 17.79 -3.94
CA LEU A 124 -0.44 18.05 -2.52
C LEU A 124 -0.31 19.54 -2.28
N SER A 125 -1.05 20.08 -1.32
CA SER A 125 -0.88 21.47 -0.85
C SER A 125 -0.21 21.47 0.51
N LEU A 126 0.92 22.13 0.63
CA LEU A 126 1.61 22.42 1.88
C LEU A 126 1.30 23.86 2.28
N ALA A 127 0.33 24.02 3.17
CA ALA A 127 -0.11 25.36 3.60
C ALA A 127 0.83 26.01 4.62
N ALA A 128 1.49 25.20 5.46
CA ALA A 128 2.45 25.67 6.48
C ALA A 128 3.35 24.53 6.93
N GLY A 129 4.51 24.84 7.45
CA GLY A 129 5.43 23.90 8.10
C GLY A 129 6.44 23.27 7.14
N THR A 130 6.90 22.07 7.46
CA THR A 130 7.99 21.40 6.77
C THR A 130 7.57 20.01 6.33
N ALA A 131 7.70 19.72 5.04
CA ALA A 131 7.51 18.38 4.47
C ALA A 131 8.76 17.91 3.72
N SER A 132 9.18 16.66 3.94
CA SER A 132 10.25 16.01 3.18
C SER A 132 9.68 14.89 2.33
N PHE A 133 10.10 14.84 1.08
CA PHE A 133 9.60 13.93 0.06
C PHE A 133 10.73 13.00 -0.37
N ARG A 134 10.48 11.70 -0.28
CA ARG A 134 11.33 10.68 -0.87
C ARG A 134 10.59 10.04 -2.03
N VAL A 135 10.88 10.49 -3.24
CA VAL A 135 10.30 9.97 -4.48
C VAL A 135 11.22 8.86 -4.99
N ARG A 136 10.78 7.59 -4.90
CA ARG A 136 11.60 6.45 -5.34
C ARG A 136 11.43 6.15 -6.81
N ARG A 137 10.25 6.39 -7.34
CA ARG A 137 9.88 6.21 -8.73
C ARG A 137 8.96 7.34 -9.15
N LEU A 138 9.12 7.76 -10.38
CA LEU A 138 8.26 8.69 -11.07
C LEU A 138 8.23 8.25 -12.53
N ARG A 139 7.04 7.97 -13.06
CA ARG A 139 6.89 7.62 -14.47
C ARG A 139 6.98 8.88 -15.33
N ASN A 140 7.31 8.72 -16.61
CA ASN A 140 7.46 9.87 -17.52
C ASN A 140 6.15 10.62 -17.80
N ASP A 141 5.01 9.95 -17.58
CA ASP A 141 3.66 10.47 -17.76
C ASP A 141 3.00 10.89 -16.43
N GLU A 142 3.74 10.82 -15.34
CA GLU A 142 3.27 11.13 -14.00
C GLU A 142 3.71 12.53 -13.57
N VAL A 143 2.76 13.30 -13.04
CA VAL A 143 3.01 14.61 -12.43
C VAL A 143 2.99 14.45 -10.91
N PHE A 144 4.05 14.90 -10.25
CA PHE A 144 4.05 15.05 -8.81
C PHE A 144 4.38 16.49 -8.43
N GLU A 145 3.40 17.17 -7.87
CA GLU A 145 3.46 18.59 -7.55
C GLU A 145 3.13 18.85 -6.08
N VAL A 146 3.78 19.85 -5.52
CA VAL A 146 3.51 20.39 -4.18
C VAL A 146 3.24 21.87 -4.29
N ASP A 147 2.00 22.24 -4.04
CA ASP A 147 1.58 23.63 -4.01
C ASP A 147 1.84 24.24 -2.63
N THR A 148 2.44 25.39 -2.61
CA THR A 148 2.60 26.24 -1.43
C THR A 148 1.84 27.54 -1.65
N PRO A 149 1.69 28.42 -0.64
CA PRO A 149 0.98 29.68 -0.83
C PRO A 149 1.54 30.59 -1.92
N ASN A 150 2.83 30.47 -2.27
CA ASN A 150 3.46 31.36 -3.24
C ASN A 150 4.15 30.69 -4.44
N VAL A 151 4.28 29.36 -4.47
CA VAL A 151 4.86 28.62 -5.59
C VAL A 151 4.25 27.24 -5.74
N ALA A 152 4.35 26.65 -6.95
CA ALA A 152 4.18 25.23 -7.19
C ALA A 152 5.57 24.59 -7.41
N VAL A 153 5.79 23.42 -6.80
CA VAL A 153 7.03 22.65 -6.88
C VAL A 153 6.75 21.32 -7.57
N THR A 154 7.15 21.18 -8.81
CA THR A 154 7.04 19.93 -9.57
C THR A 154 8.32 19.12 -9.42
N PHE A 155 8.20 17.85 -9.00
CA PHE A 155 9.33 16.93 -8.94
C PHE A 155 9.54 16.28 -10.31
N ASP A 156 10.64 16.65 -10.99
CA ASP A 156 10.92 16.19 -12.35
C ASP A 156 11.54 14.79 -12.42
N THR A 157 12.18 14.36 -11.33
CA THR A 157 12.87 13.06 -11.25
C THR A 157 12.69 12.41 -9.89
N PRO A 158 12.93 11.10 -9.75
CA PRO A 158 13.10 10.48 -8.44
C PRO A 158 14.21 11.17 -7.64
N GLY A 159 13.97 11.38 -6.34
CA GLY A 159 14.91 12.13 -5.51
C GLY A 159 14.51 12.26 -4.05
N ASN A 160 15.25 13.12 -3.35
CA ASN A 160 14.98 13.50 -1.98
C ASN A 160 14.90 15.01 -1.90
N TYR A 161 13.75 15.49 -1.46
CA TYR A 161 13.37 16.89 -1.49
C TYR A 161 12.84 17.30 -0.12
N ARG A 162 12.92 18.59 0.17
CA ARG A 162 12.26 19.21 1.31
C ARG A 162 11.61 20.52 0.85
N VAL A 163 10.40 20.76 1.31
CA VAL A 163 9.68 22.00 1.10
C VAL A 163 9.28 22.53 2.47
N ASP A 164 9.64 23.76 2.74
CA ASP A 164 9.29 24.50 3.96
C ASP A 164 8.41 25.69 3.58
N VAL A 165 7.39 25.95 4.40
CA VAL A 165 6.52 27.14 4.31
C VAL A 165 6.53 27.81 5.67
N ASP A 166 7.01 29.06 5.71
CA ASP A 166 7.10 29.84 6.93
C ASP A 166 5.76 30.50 7.32
N GLU A 167 5.73 31.19 8.43
CA GLU A 167 4.56 31.91 8.97
C GLU A 167 4.03 33.02 8.05
N ASN A 168 4.85 33.54 7.13
CA ASN A 168 4.47 34.51 6.12
C ASN A 168 3.96 33.86 4.81
N GLY A 169 3.96 32.54 4.72
CA GLY A 169 3.62 31.80 3.50
C GLY A 169 4.74 31.81 2.46
N TYR A 170 5.99 32.11 2.83
CA TYR A 170 7.13 32.05 1.92
C TYR A 170 7.74 30.67 1.89
N SER A 171 8.23 30.27 0.72
CA SER A 171 8.69 28.92 0.49
C SER A 171 10.20 28.81 0.45
N HIS A 172 10.70 27.70 0.97
CA HIS A 172 12.08 27.26 0.84
C HIS A 172 12.12 25.82 0.35
N VAL A 173 12.80 25.56 -0.77
CA VAL A 173 12.87 24.25 -1.41
C VAL A 173 14.31 23.75 -1.44
N VAL A 174 14.54 22.57 -0.89
CA VAL A 174 15.86 21.93 -0.80
C VAL A 174 15.90 20.68 -1.70
N VAL A 175 16.80 20.64 -2.65
CA VAL A 175 16.99 19.52 -3.59
C VAL A 175 18.26 18.75 -3.20
N ARG A 176 18.12 17.72 -2.35
CA ARG A 176 19.27 16.90 -1.92
C ARG A 176 19.69 15.92 -3.00
N SER A 177 18.75 15.40 -3.77
CA SER A 177 18.98 14.60 -4.98
C SER A 177 17.78 14.72 -5.91
N GLY A 178 18.00 14.60 -7.21
CA GLY A 178 16.99 14.76 -8.24
C GLY A 178 16.94 16.19 -8.80
N HIS A 179 15.81 16.54 -9.40
CA HIS A 179 15.55 17.84 -10.01
C HIS A 179 14.11 18.24 -9.74
N VAL A 180 13.88 19.53 -9.56
CA VAL A 180 12.55 20.12 -9.44
C VAL A 180 12.44 21.34 -10.34
N THR A 181 11.23 21.64 -10.78
CA THR A 181 10.84 22.92 -11.37
C THR A 181 9.99 23.68 -10.35
N VAL A 182 10.42 24.86 -9.97
CA VAL A 182 9.65 25.77 -9.09
C VAL A 182 8.96 26.81 -9.97
N SER A 183 7.63 26.80 -9.99
CA SER A 183 6.79 27.72 -10.74
C SER A 183 6.28 28.81 -9.81
N ALA A 184 6.66 30.05 -10.06
CA ALA A 184 6.25 31.24 -9.32
C ALA A 184 5.62 32.29 -10.26
N ALA A 185 5.03 33.33 -9.69
CA ALA A 185 4.64 34.48 -10.49
C ALA A 185 5.88 35.09 -11.16
N GLY A 186 5.94 35.01 -12.48
CA GLY A 186 7.10 35.48 -13.25
C GLY A 186 7.88 34.39 -13.97
N GLY A 187 7.59 33.11 -13.75
CA GLY A 187 8.16 32.03 -14.55
C GLY A 187 8.58 30.79 -13.75
N GLU A 188 9.25 29.89 -14.46
CA GLU A 188 9.74 28.62 -13.95
C GLU A 188 11.22 28.68 -13.66
N ILE A 189 11.65 28.09 -12.57
CA ILE A 189 13.03 28.07 -12.10
C ILE A 189 13.42 26.61 -11.85
N PRO A 190 14.25 26.00 -12.73
CA PRO A 190 14.73 24.64 -12.51
C PRO A 190 15.82 24.61 -11.43
N ILE A 191 15.68 23.72 -10.46
CA ILE A 191 16.64 23.53 -9.36
C ILE A 191 17.18 22.12 -9.42
N SER A 192 18.50 22.02 -9.50
CA SER A 192 19.23 20.74 -9.53
C SER A 192 19.69 20.30 -8.15
N SER A 193 19.96 19.00 -8.04
CA SER A 193 20.57 18.40 -6.86
C SER A 193 21.77 19.21 -6.34
N GLY A 194 21.87 19.37 -5.02
CA GLY A 194 22.93 20.10 -4.37
C GLY A 194 22.64 21.59 -4.14
N ASN A 195 21.44 22.05 -4.48
CA ASN A 195 21.01 23.43 -4.32
C ASN A 195 19.73 23.53 -3.50
N GLU A 196 19.49 24.72 -2.99
CA GLU A 196 18.25 25.14 -2.35
C GLU A 196 17.83 26.52 -2.85
N ILE A 197 16.53 26.79 -2.86
CA ILE A 197 15.96 28.08 -3.28
C ILE A 197 15.02 28.58 -2.21
N SER A 198 15.15 29.88 -1.89
CA SER A 198 14.20 30.62 -1.04
C SER A 198 13.41 31.58 -1.90
N ILE A 199 12.08 31.59 -1.75
CA ILE A 199 11.17 32.42 -2.54
C ILE A 199 10.31 33.24 -1.57
N GLN A 200 10.34 34.56 -1.72
CA GLN A 200 9.62 35.54 -0.90
C GLN A 200 8.69 36.41 -1.75
N GLY A 201 7.46 36.61 -1.26
CA GLY A 201 6.43 37.37 -1.95
C GLY A 201 5.53 36.50 -2.82
N PHE A 202 4.44 37.09 -3.30
CA PHE A 202 3.38 36.40 -4.07
C PHE A 202 3.28 36.91 -5.50
N ASP A 203 2.90 38.16 -5.71
CA ASP A 203 2.66 38.73 -7.04
C ASP A 203 3.95 39.06 -7.82
N ASN A 204 5.00 39.42 -7.10
CA ASN A 204 6.32 39.72 -7.66
C ASN A 204 7.41 39.10 -6.77
N PRO A 205 7.54 37.78 -6.78
CA PRO A 205 8.43 37.09 -5.86
C PRO A 205 9.90 37.39 -6.17
N SER A 206 10.68 37.55 -5.11
CA SER A 206 12.14 37.51 -5.18
C SER A 206 12.63 36.13 -4.77
N TYR A 207 13.70 35.66 -5.38
CA TYR A 207 14.27 34.37 -5.04
C TYR A 207 15.80 34.42 -4.97
N ASP A 208 16.36 33.53 -4.15
CA ASP A 208 17.79 33.30 -4.01
C ASP A 208 18.09 31.81 -4.11
N VAL A 209 19.06 31.45 -4.93
CA VAL A 209 19.50 30.05 -5.14
C VAL A 209 20.91 29.91 -4.63
N VAL A 210 21.07 29.00 -3.66
CA VAL A 210 22.37 28.76 -3.01
C VAL A 210 22.66 27.25 -2.96
N GLY A 211 23.94 26.91 -2.68
CA GLY A 211 24.32 25.52 -2.41
C GLY A 211 23.75 25.05 -1.06
N LEU A 212 23.56 23.73 -0.92
CA LEU A 212 22.95 23.12 0.26
C LEU A 212 23.57 23.59 1.58
N GLY A 213 22.73 24.02 2.48
CA GLY A 213 23.07 24.30 3.86
C GLY A 213 23.41 23.05 4.69
N ARG A 214 23.65 23.26 5.97
CA ARG A 214 23.96 22.17 6.90
C ARG A 214 22.73 21.31 7.17
N ILE A 215 22.95 20.00 7.29
CA ILE A 215 21.94 19.03 7.74
C ILE A 215 21.51 19.36 9.16
N ASP A 216 20.23 19.63 9.36
CA ASP A 216 19.60 19.91 10.66
C ASP A 216 19.12 18.63 11.39
N SER A 217 18.39 18.80 12.49
CA SER A 217 17.82 17.69 13.26
C SER A 217 16.71 16.97 12.51
N TRP A 218 15.92 17.69 11.71
CA TRP A 218 14.85 17.15 10.88
C TRP A 218 15.43 16.25 9.78
N ASP A 219 16.40 16.73 9.04
CA ASP A 219 17.09 15.97 8.00
C ASP A 219 17.74 14.68 8.52
N ARG A 220 18.33 14.75 9.73
CA ARG A 220 18.88 13.55 10.39
C ARG A 220 17.78 12.53 10.70
N TRP A 221 16.64 12.98 11.21
CA TRP A 221 15.50 12.11 11.49
C TRP A 221 14.96 11.47 10.19
N VAL A 222 14.78 12.24 9.12
CA VAL A 222 14.38 11.75 7.80
C VAL A 222 15.36 10.68 7.29
N SER A 223 16.67 10.93 7.40
CA SER A 223 17.71 9.98 6.99
C SER A 223 17.68 8.67 7.79
N LEU A 224 17.40 8.74 9.10
CA LEU A 224 17.23 7.56 9.95
C LEU A 224 15.99 6.74 9.53
N ARG A 225 14.88 7.41 9.22
CA ARG A 225 13.67 6.75 8.68
C ARG A 225 13.99 6.04 7.36
N ASP A 226 14.69 6.71 6.44
CA ASP A 226 15.09 6.16 5.16
C ASP A 226 15.98 4.92 5.29
N SER A 227 16.82 4.89 6.30
CA SER A 227 17.74 3.77 6.53
C SER A 227 17.02 2.44 6.79
N ARG A 228 15.80 2.50 7.36
CA ARG A 228 14.95 1.32 7.63
C ARG A 228 14.51 0.61 6.35
N PHE A 229 14.37 1.36 5.25
CA PHE A 229 13.82 0.85 3.99
C PHE A 229 14.89 0.52 2.93
N ARG A 230 16.18 0.57 3.29
CA ARG A 230 17.27 0.32 2.32
C ARG A 230 17.34 -1.13 1.84
N ARG A 231 16.86 -2.09 2.64
CA ARG A 231 16.99 -3.53 2.38
C ARG A 231 15.70 -4.30 2.68
N VAL A 232 14.62 -3.88 2.06
CA VAL A 232 13.32 -4.56 2.19
C VAL A 232 13.35 -5.84 1.35
N ARG A 233 13.34 -7.00 2.02
CA ARG A 233 13.35 -8.32 1.37
C ARG A 233 12.02 -8.66 0.72
N SER A 234 10.94 -8.15 1.28
CA SER A 234 9.57 -8.42 0.83
C SER A 234 9.33 -8.03 -0.63
N TYR A 235 10.10 -7.07 -1.18
CA TYR A 235 10.05 -6.74 -2.61
C TYR A 235 10.49 -7.87 -3.56
N GLN A 236 11.12 -8.92 -3.05
CA GLN A 236 11.39 -10.12 -3.84
C GLN A 236 10.12 -10.93 -4.12
N TYR A 237 9.08 -10.76 -3.31
CA TYR A 237 7.86 -11.57 -3.31
C TYR A 237 6.61 -10.76 -3.65
N VAL A 238 6.67 -9.44 -3.52
CA VAL A 238 5.53 -8.53 -3.68
C VAL A 238 5.88 -7.45 -4.69
N ASN A 239 4.90 -7.06 -5.51
CA ASN A 239 5.07 -5.93 -6.42
C ASN A 239 5.42 -4.66 -5.62
N ALA A 240 6.40 -3.92 -6.10
CA ALA A 240 6.90 -2.74 -5.42
C ALA A 240 5.91 -1.54 -5.43
N ASP A 241 4.80 -1.65 -6.16
CA ASP A 241 3.70 -0.68 -6.15
C ASP A 241 2.71 -0.93 -5.01
N VAL A 242 2.78 -2.09 -4.35
CA VAL A 242 2.00 -2.36 -3.14
C VAL A 242 2.50 -1.46 -2.01
N VAL A 243 1.63 -0.59 -1.53
CA VAL A 243 1.89 0.25 -0.36
C VAL A 243 1.94 -0.61 0.90
N GLY A 244 2.90 -0.36 1.79
CA GLY A 244 3.01 -1.09 3.06
C GLY A 244 3.87 -2.36 3.05
N VAL A 245 4.49 -2.69 1.92
CA VAL A 245 5.39 -3.85 1.82
C VAL A 245 6.58 -3.75 2.76
N GLU A 246 7.03 -2.55 3.03
CA GLU A 246 8.20 -2.26 3.87
C GLU A 246 8.03 -2.73 5.32
N ASP A 247 6.79 -2.80 5.81
CA ASP A 247 6.50 -3.19 7.18
C ASP A 247 6.60 -4.72 7.37
N LEU A 248 6.41 -5.49 6.31
CA LEU A 248 6.31 -6.95 6.38
C LEU A 248 7.58 -7.61 6.94
N ASP A 249 8.77 -7.08 6.60
CA ASP A 249 10.04 -7.63 7.07
C ASP A 249 10.25 -7.48 8.58
N GLN A 250 9.63 -6.45 9.17
CA GLN A 250 9.75 -6.19 10.60
C GLN A 250 8.80 -7.04 11.44
N TYR A 251 7.59 -7.32 10.89
CA TYR A 251 6.50 -7.88 11.68
C TYR A 251 6.15 -9.32 11.35
N GLY A 252 6.82 -9.95 10.37
CA GLY A 252 6.50 -11.31 10.00
C GLY A 252 7.58 -12.04 9.25
N GLN A 253 7.24 -13.20 8.75
CA GLN A 253 8.17 -14.10 8.08
C GLN A 253 7.58 -14.64 6.78
N TRP A 254 8.43 -14.81 5.79
CA TRP A 254 8.11 -15.45 4.53
C TRP A 254 8.39 -16.95 4.58
N GLN A 255 7.40 -17.76 4.24
CA GLN A 255 7.46 -19.23 4.24
C GLN A 255 6.86 -19.79 2.95
N ASP A 256 7.32 -20.97 2.55
CA ASP A 256 6.70 -21.71 1.46
C ASP A 256 5.52 -22.52 2.00
N VAL A 257 4.32 -22.22 1.50
CA VAL A 257 3.09 -22.92 1.86
C VAL A 257 2.69 -23.80 0.69
N PRO A 258 2.52 -25.13 0.88
CA PRO A 258 2.10 -26.02 -0.19
C PRO A 258 0.86 -25.48 -0.91
N GLN A 259 0.84 -25.56 -2.26
CA GLN A 259 -0.21 -25.05 -3.15
C GLN A 259 -0.26 -23.54 -3.35
N TYR A 260 0.30 -22.72 -2.40
CA TYR A 260 0.23 -21.26 -2.45
C TYR A 260 1.59 -20.59 -2.70
N GLY A 261 2.69 -21.35 -2.61
CA GLY A 261 4.03 -20.84 -2.81
C GLY A 261 4.50 -19.95 -1.65
N ARG A 262 5.20 -18.87 -1.97
CA ARG A 262 5.80 -17.98 -0.98
C ARG A 262 4.74 -17.08 -0.36
N CYS A 263 4.46 -17.28 0.92
CA CYS A 263 3.45 -16.59 1.70
C CYS A 263 4.08 -15.90 2.91
N TRP A 264 3.47 -14.83 3.38
CA TRP A 264 3.87 -14.12 4.58
C TRP A 264 2.95 -14.43 5.75
N SER A 265 3.51 -14.53 6.95
CA SER A 265 2.73 -14.72 8.19
C SER A 265 3.25 -13.79 9.29
N PRO A 266 2.37 -13.13 10.06
CA PRO A 266 2.79 -12.30 11.17
C PRO A 266 3.48 -13.13 12.26
N SER A 267 4.52 -12.55 12.90
CA SER A 267 5.31 -13.24 13.93
C SER A 267 4.74 -13.10 15.33
N SER A 268 4.10 -11.95 15.63
CA SER A 268 3.66 -11.59 16.97
C SER A 268 2.17 -11.28 16.99
N VAL A 269 1.37 -12.33 16.92
CA VAL A 269 -0.10 -12.26 17.06
C VAL A 269 -0.57 -13.17 18.19
N GLN A 270 -1.70 -12.83 18.80
CA GLN A 270 -2.27 -13.61 19.91
C GLN A 270 -2.78 -14.97 19.40
N ALA A 271 -2.88 -15.94 20.31
CA ALA A 271 -3.51 -17.23 20.00
C ALA A 271 -4.97 -17.01 19.55
N GLY A 272 -5.34 -17.65 18.44
CA GLY A 272 -6.66 -17.48 17.84
C GLY A 272 -6.84 -16.19 17.03
N TRP A 273 -5.78 -15.44 16.79
CA TRP A 273 -5.82 -14.29 15.90
C TRP A 273 -6.24 -14.71 14.48
N MET A 274 -7.00 -13.85 13.84
CA MET A 274 -7.40 -13.98 12.44
C MET A 274 -7.41 -12.61 11.75
N PRO A 275 -7.17 -12.55 10.43
CA PRO A 275 -7.20 -11.29 9.70
C PRO A 275 -8.58 -10.65 9.72
N TYR A 276 -8.62 -9.33 9.67
CA TYR A 276 -9.81 -8.48 9.72
C TYR A 276 -10.64 -8.62 11.00
N ARG A 277 -9.97 -8.87 12.13
CA ARG A 277 -10.61 -8.94 13.44
C ARG A 277 -10.32 -7.72 14.30
N ASP A 278 -9.06 -7.29 14.34
CA ASP A 278 -8.60 -6.20 15.20
C ASP A 278 -8.44 -4.94 14.32
N GLY A 279 -9.41 -4.04 14.41
CA GLY A 279 -9.49 -2.82 13.58
C GLY A 279 -10.91 -2.26 13.55
N GLN A 280 -11.12 -1.36 12.60
CA GLN A 280 -12.41 -0.70 12.43
C GLN A 280 -12.78 -0.51 10.97
N TRP A 281 -14.07 -0.42 10.70
CA TRP A 281 -14.59 0.01 9.41
C TRP A 281 -14.84 1.51 9.45
N ILE A 282 -14.30 2.22 8.46
CA ILE A 282 -14.56 3.64 8.24
C ILE A 282 -15.20 3.83 6.86
N TRP A 283 -15.92 4.93 6.67
CA TRP A 283 -16.39 5.31 5.34
C TRP A 283 -15.32 6.14 4.64
N GLN A 284 -14.99 5.79 3.40
CA GLN A 284 -13.98 6.47 2.60
C GLN A 284 -14.44 6.58 1.14
N ASP A 285 -14.76 7.77 0.70
CA ASP A 285 -15.11 8.00 -0.71
C ASP A 285 -13.88 7.82 -1.62
N PRO A 286 -14.05 7.27 -2.81
CA PRO A 286 -15.29 6.73 -3.40
C PRO A 286 -15.51 5.24 -3.14
N TRP A 287 -14.67 4.57 -2.31
CA TRP A 287 -14.73 3.12 -2.09
C TRP A 287 -15.79 2.69 -1.06
N GLY A 288 -16.29 3.62 -0.25
CA GLY A 288 -17.22 3.29 0.84
C GLY A 288 -16.53 2.64 2.02
N TRP A 289 -17.13 1.59 2.58
CA TRP A 289 -16.57 0.92 3.76
C TRP A 289 -15.18 0.38 3.53
N THR A 290 -14.23 0.88 4.31
CA THR A 290 -12.80 0.60 4.22
C THR A 290 -12.30 0.10 5.56
N TRP A 291 -11.53 -0.98 5.56
CA TRP A 291 -10.94 -1.56 6.75
C TRP A 291 -9.67 -0.83 7.17
N VAL A 292 -9.61 -0.40 8.42
CA VAL A 292 -8.40 0.14 9.06
C VAL A 292 -7.96 -0.86 10.13
N GLY A 293 -6.92 -1.64 9.82
CA GLY A 293 -6.36 -2.61 10.75
C GLY A 293 -5.57 -1.94 11.87
N ALA A 294 -5.70 -2.48 13.08
CA ALA A 294 -4.94 -2.01 14.24
C ALA A 294 -3.46 -2.44 14.19
N GLU A 295 -3.16 -3.48 13.42
CA GLU A 295 -1.80 -3.98 13.28
C GLU A 295 -0.94 -3.04 12.42
N PRO A 296 0.27 -2.65 12.86
CA PRO A 296 1.10 -1.69 12.13
C PRO A 296 1.53 -2.16 10.73
N TRP A 297 1.48 -3.46 10.47
CA TRP A 297 1.77 -4.10 9.18
C TRP A 297 0.52 -4.34 8.33
N GLY A 298 -0.68 -3.99 8.83
CA GLY A 298 -1.95 -4.43 8.27
C GLY A 298 -2.25 -3.92 6.88
N TRP A 299 -1.67 -2.81 6.44
CA TRP A 299 -2.04 -2.19 5.18
C TRP A 299 -1.87 -3.14 3.98
N ALA A 300 -0.66 -3.60 3.70
CA ALA A 300 -0.45 -4.47 2.54
C ALA A 300 -1.30 -5.74 2.58
N PRO A 301 -1.35 -6.51 3.68
CA PRO A 301 -2.14 -7.72 3.74
C PRO A 301 -3.65 -7.53 3.74
N TYR A 302 -4.16 -6.36 4.12
CA TYR A 302 -5.60 -6.12 4.14
C TYR A 302 -6.14 -5.48 2.86
N HIS A 303 -5.29 -4.79 2.11
CA HIS A 303 -5.72 -4.08 0.91
C HIS A 303 -5.25 -4.75 -0.39
N TYR A 304 -4.39 -5.78 -0.29
CA TYR A 304 -3.86 -6.51 -1.44
C TYR A 304 -3.76 -8.02 -1.11
N GLY A 305 -3.71 -8.85 -2.13
CA GLY A 305 -3.54 -10.31 -1.96
C GLY A 305 -4.73 -11.02 -1.30
N ARG A 306 -4.48 -12.17 -0.68
CA ARG A 306 -5.50 -13.04 -0.09
C ARG A 306 -4.96 -13.73 1.16
N TRP A 307 -5.86 -14.34 1.96
CA TRP A 307 -5.50 -15.05 3.17
C TRP A 307 -5.88 -16.51 3.14
N VAL A 308 -5.01 -17.37 3.68
CA VAL A 308 -5.26 -18.82 3.84
C VAL A 308 -4.82 -19.30 5.21
N THR A 309 -5.42 -20.40 5.67
CA THR A 309 -4.94 -21.13 6.85
C THR A 309 -4.16 -22.35 6.42
N TYR A 310 -3.00 -22.57 7.05
CA TYR A 310 -2.22 -23.78 6.90
C TYR A 310 -1.58 -24.15 8.24
N SER A 311 -1.72 -25.39 8.69
CA SER A 311 -1.22 -25.86 9.98
C SER A 311 -1.65 -24.93 11.14
N SER A 312 -2.92 -24.53 11.19
CA SER A 312 -3.53 -23.66 12.21
C SER A 312 -2.91 -22.25 12.30
N ARG A 313 -2.25 -21.78 11.25
CA ARG A 313 -1.68 -20.44 11.15
C ARG A 313 -2.20 -19.75 9.89
N TRP A 314 -2.39 -18.43 9.99
CA TRP A 314 -2.77 -17.59 8.87
C TRP A 314 -1.56 -17.15 8.04
N TYR A 315 -1.72 -17.20 6.74
CA TYR A 315 -0.74 -16.78 5.75
C TYR A 315 -1.36 -15.86 4.73
N TRP A 316 -0.70 -14.74 4.51
CA TRP A 316 -1.04 -13.84 3.43
C TRP A 316 -0.35 -14.29 2.13
N VAL A 317 -1.14 -14.39 1.07
CA VAL A 317 -0.72 -14.81 -0.27
C VAL A 317 -0.71 -13.57 -1.17
N PRO A 318 0.46 -13.00 -1.51
CA PRO A 318 0.55 -11.86 -2.42
C PRO A 318 0.27 -12.27 -3.86
N ALA A 319 -0.01 -11.29 -4.71
CA ALA A 319 -0.16 -11.49 -6.15
C ALA A 319 1.16 -11.78 -6.89
N GLY A 320 2.31 -11.65 -6.21
CA GLY A 320 3.62 -11.83 -6.80
C GLY A 320 4.26 -10.52 -7.30
N PRO A 321 5.60 -10.52 -7.50
CA PRO A 321 6.36 -9.28 -7.69
C PRO A 321 6.19 -8.63 -9.08
N ARG A 322 5.64 -9.36 -10.05
CA ARG A 322 5.46 -8.90 -11.43
C ARG A 322 4.01 -8.74 -11.84
N VAL A 323 3.08 -8.95 -10.91
CA VAL A 323 1.65 -8.83 -11.16
C VAL A 323 1.21 -7.43 -10.82
N ALA A 324 0.52 -6.76 -11.73
CA ALA A 324 -0.11 -5.49 -11.45
C ALA A 324 -1.16 -5.68 -10.35
N VAL A 325 -1.21 -4.75 -9.43
CA VAL A 325 -2.11 -4.80 -8.28
C VAL A 325 -2.89 -3.50 -8.17
N SER A 326 -4.13 -3.62 -7.74
CA SER A 326 -4.97 -2.47 -7.42
C SER A 326 -5.32 -2.49 -5.96
N TYR A 327 -5.45 -1.32 -5.37
CA TYR A 327 -5.95 -1.14 -4.02
C TYR A 327 -7.39 -1.63 -3.90
N SER A 328 -7.70 -2.25 -2.78
CA SER A 328 -9.08 -2.60 -2.38
C SER A 328 -9.32 -2.15 -0.95
N PRO A 329 -10.48 -1.55 -0.62
CA PRO A 329 -10.77 -1.08 0.74
C PRO A 329 -10.80 -2.20 1.78
N ALA A 330 -11.08 -3.43 1.36
CA ALA A 330 -10.82 -4.68 2.05
C ALA A 330 -11.04 -5.85 1.08
N LEU A 331 -10.44 -7.00 1.38
CA LEU A 331 -10.57 -8.22 0.58
C LEU A 331 -11.29 -9.29 1.40
N VAL A 332 -12.57 -9.02 1.67
CA VAL A 332 -13.48 -9.84 2.46
C VAL A 332 -14.76 -10.16 1.70
N ALA A 333 -15.46 -11.18 2.16
CA ALA A 333 -16.86 -11.41 1.83
C ALA A 333 -17.73 -11.08 3.03
N PHE A 334 -18.79 -10.31 2.84
CA PHE A 334 -19.76 -9.98 3.88
C PHE A 334 -20.83 -11.07 3.98
N VAL A 335 -21.31 -11.33 5.20
CA VAL A 335 -22.39 -12.27 5.51
C VAL A 335 -23.45 -11.63 6.38
N GLY A 336 -24.71 -11.93 6.11
CA GLY A 336 -25.85 -11.33 6.83
C GLY A 336 -26.20 -9.94 6.25
N GLY A 337 -27.22 -9.32 6.79
CA GLY A 337 -27.67 -7.97 6.42
C GLY A 337 -29.18 -7.90 6.27
N GLY A 338 -29.75 -6.77 6.73
CA GLY A 338 -31.16 -6.39 6.53
C GLY A 338 -31.36 -5.57 5.26
N PRO A 339 -32.60 -5.10 4.98
CA PRO A 339 -32.90 -4.24 3.85
C PRO A 339 -32.07 -2.96 3.89
N GLY A 340 -31.29 -2.69 2.82
CA GLY A 340 -30.42 -1.52 2.69
C GLY A 340 -28.91 -1.81 2.65
N TRP A 341 -28.49 -3.04 2.96
CA TRP A 341 -27.13 -3.51 2.76
C TRP A 341 -27.05 -4.39 1.50
N SER A 342 -26.23 -4.04 0.57
CA SER A 342 -25.86 -4.93 -0.54
C SER A 342 -24.76 -5.86 -0.04
N ALA A 343 -25.12 -6.87 0.74
CA ALA A 343 -24.18 -7.94 1.07
C ALA A 343 -23.94 -8.76 -0.20
N SER A 344 -22.70 -8.97 -0.54
CA SER A 344 -22.32 -9.82 -1.67
C SER A 344 -22.68 -11.29 -1.45
N ILE A 345 -23.04 -11.69 -0.21
CA ILE A 345 -23.41 -13.06 0.13
C ILE A 345 -24.40 -13.07 1.29
N THR A 346 -25.55 -13.72 1.12
CA THR A 346 -26.44 -14.06 2.22
C THR A 346 -26.19 -15.53 2.59
N ILE A 347 -25.51 -15.80 3.71
CA ILE A 347 -25.35 -17.14 4.25
C ILE A 347 -26.25 -17.25 5.49
N GLY A 348 -27.37 -17.93 5.38
CA GLY A 348 -28.28 -18.27 6.48
C GLY A 348 -29.29 -17.18 6.82
N GLY A 349 -30.56 -17.56 6.88
CA GLY A 349 -31.67 -16.67 7.13
C GLY A 349 -31.75 -16.19 8.58
N GLY A 350 -32.11 -14.93 8.74
CA GLY A 350 -32.74 -14.38 9.92
C GLY A 350 -31.82 -13.68 10.92
N GLY A 351 -31.99 -12.36 11.00
CA GLY A 351 -31.47 -11.52 12.07
C GLY A 351 -30.34 -10.58 11.66
N GLY A 352 -30.43 -9.33 12.01
CA GLY A 352 -29.63 -8.18 11.62
C GLY A 352 -28.14 -8.19 11.99
N TYR A 353 -27.44 -9.30 11.84
CA TYR A 353 -26.00 -9.37 12.04
C TYR A 353 -25.28 -9.09 10.73
N VAL A 354 -24.25 -8.25 10.79
CA VAL A 354 -23.27 -8.09 9.72
C VAL A 354 -21.97 -8.76 10.16
N GLY A 355 -21.53 -9.70 9.36
CA GLY A 355 -20.25 -10.36 9.57
C GLY A 355 -19.43 -10.33 8.28
N TRP A 356 -18.16 -10.64 8.38
CA TRP A 356 -17.25 -10.76 7.24
C TRP A 356 -16.20 -11.83 7.51
N PHE A 357 -15.61 -12.34 6.42
CA PHE A 357 -14.47 -13.25 6.49
C PHE A 357 -13.43 -12.91 5.39
N PRO A 358 -12.14 -13.19 5.63
CA PRO A 358 -11.11 -12.93 4.65
C PRO A 358 -11.24 -13.83 3.42
N LEU A 359 -11.04 -13.29 2.23
CA LEU A 359 -11.03 -14.05 0.99
C LEU A 359 -9.72 -14.84 0.84
N ALA A 360 -9.84 -16.08 0.37
CA ALA A 360 -8.72 -16.91 -0.06
C ALA A 360 -8.38 -16.70 -1.55
N PRO A 361 -7.21 -17.17 -2.03
CA PRO A 361 -6.91 -17.22 -3.45
C PRO A 361 -8.00 -17.97 -4.21
N ARG A 362 -8.43 -17.42 -5.35
CA ARG A 362 -9.53 -17.89 -6.20
C ARG A 362 -10.94 -17.73 -5.64
N ASP A 363 -11.10 -17.27 -4.40
CA ASP A 363 -12.44 -16.87 -3.95
C ASP A 363 -12.91 -15.69 -4.80
N PRO A 364 -14.16 -15.69 -5.29
CA PRO A 364 -14.69 -14.56 -6.03
C PRO A 364 -14.77 -13.32 -5.14
N PHE A 365 -14.36 -12.19 -5.70
CA PHE A 365 -14.45 -10.91 -5.03
C PHE A 365 -15.52 -10.07 -5.73
N LEU A 366 -16.48 -9.59 -4.96
CA LEU A 366 -17.56 -8.73 -5.43
C LEU A 366 -17.39 -7.36 -4.77
N PRO A 367 -16.85 -6.36 -5.49
CA PRO A 367 -16.69 -5.02 -4.96
C PRO A 367 -18.04 -4.43 -4.56
N TRP A 368 -18.12 -3.77 -3.41
CA TRP A 368 -19.32 -3.03 -2.97
C TRP A 368 -19.32 -1.58 -3.44
N TRP A 369 -18.22 -1.13 -4.06
CA TRP A 369 -18.08 0.16 -4.72
C TRP A 369 -18.18 -0.01 -6.24
N GLY A 370 -18.23 1.10 -6.99
CA GLY A 370 -18.35 1.07 -8.45
C GLY A 370 -19.80 1.24 -8.94
N SER A 371 -20.02 1.11 -10.22
CA SER A 371 -21.30 1.39 -10.85
C SER A 371 -22.37 0.36 -10.46
N ARG A 372 -23.64 0.79 -10.55
CA ARG A 372 -24.81 -0.08 -10.33
C ARG A 372 -24.82 -1.29 -11.28
N ARG A 373 -24.32 -1.13 -12.52
CA ARG A 373 -24.23 -2.20 -13.52
C ARG A 373 -23.25 -3.30 -13.09
N ASP A 374 -22.15 -2.96 -12.44
CA ASP A 374 -21.19 -3.95 -11.95
C ASP A 374 -21.74 -4.75 -10.76
N ARG A 375 -22.57 -4.12 -9.94
CA ARG A 375 -23.28 -4.78 -8.83
C ARG A 375 -24.41 -5.70 -9.30
N GLU A 376 -25.01 -5.42 -10.46
CA GLU A 376 -26.11 -6.21 -11.05
C GLU A 376 -25.62 -7.42 -11.86
N ARG A 377 -24.34 -7.50 -12.22
CA ARG A 377 -23.70 -8.73 -12.69
C ARG A 377 -23.57 -9.72 -11.52
N GLN A 378 -24.71 -10.12 -10.96
CA GLN A 378 -24.75 -11.14 -9.93
C GLN A 378 -24.16 -12.44 -10.49
N VAL A 379 -22.94 -12.75 -10.07
CA VAL A 379 -22.44 -14.11 -10.15
C VAL A 379 -23.45 -14.96 -9.38
N ASN A 380 -24.02 -15.97 -10.03
CA ASN A 380 -24.90 -16.92 -9.34
C ASN A 380 -24.09 -17.68 -8.30
N ILE A 381 -24.05 -17.12 -7.08
CA ILE A 381 -23.24 -17.62 -5.95
C ILE A 381 -23.84 -18.85 -5.27
N THR A 382 -24.95 -19.37 -5.76
CA THR A 382 -25.65 -20.52 -5.17
C THR A 382 -24.77 -21.78 -5.11
N ASN A 383 -23.72 -21.85 -5.93
CA ASN A 383 -22.78 -22.98 -6.01
C ASN A 383 -21.33 -22.61 -5.68
N VAL A 384 -21.05 -21.43 -5.14
CA VAL A 384 -19.68 -21.02 -4.80
C VAL A 384 -19.37 -21.40 -3.37
N THR A 385 -18.30 -22.14 -3.16
CA THR A 385 -17.78 -22.47 -1.83
C THR A 385 -16.55 -21.60 -1.55
N TYR A 386 -16.67 -20.73 -0.54
CA TYR A 386 -15.55 -19.92 -0.06
C TYR A 386 -14.67 -20.72 0.90
N VAL A 387 -13.37 -20.60 0.76
CA VAL A 387 -12.39 -21.35 1.56
C VAL A 387 -12.47 -21.00 3.05
N ASN A 388 -12.52 -19.70 3.34
CA ASN A 388 -12.46 -19.19 4.71
C ASN A 388 -13.83 -18.94 5.36
N ARG A 389 -14.92 -19.44 4.81
CA ARG A 389 -16.30 -19.17 5.27
C ARG A 389 -16.60 -19.50 6.74
N ASN A 390 -15.78 -20.33 7.36
CA ASN A 390 -15.95 -20.69 8.78
C ASN A 390 -15.26 -19.69 9.75
N TYR A 391 -14.54 -18.71 9.23
CA TYR A 391 -13.79 -17.71 10.01
C TYR A 391 -14.47 -16.36 9.92
N VAL A 392 -15.72 -16.29 10.39
CA VAL A 392 -16.55 -15.08 10.35
C VAL A 392 -16.28 -14.21 11.56
N THR A 393 -15.96 -12.93 11.34
CA THR A 393 -16.03 -11.87 12.35
C THR A 393 -17.42 -11.27 12.31
N VAL A 394 -18.11 -11.19 13.45
CA VAL A 394 -19.48 -10.68 13.56
C VAL A 394 -19.48 -9.47 14.48
N VAL A 395 -20.16 -8.42 14.07
CA VAL A 395 -20.51 -7.28 14.93
C VAL A 395 -21.99 -7.40 15.30
N ASN A 396 -22.25 -7.38 16.60
CA ASN A 396 -23.62 -7.41 17.15
C ASN A 396 -24.24 -6.01 17.12
#